data_e2fd27b22b94af80aed2206dc02fa819
#
_entry.id   e2fd27b22b94af80aed2206dc02fa819
#
_cell.length_a   1.000
_cell.length_b   1.000
_cell.length_c   1.000
_cell.angle_alpha   90.00
_cell.angle_beta   90.00
_cell.angle_gamma   90.00
#
_symmetry.space_group_name_H-M   'P 1'
#
loop_
_entity.id
_entity.type
_entity.pdbx_description
1 polymer ?
#
loop_
_entity_poly.entity_id
_entity_poly.type
_entity_poly.pdbx_seq_one_letter_code
_entity_poly.pdbx_strand_id
1 'polypeptide(L)'
;MNIRGASLEAMRRAVVRLRLAPDLVLVDGVDAIPGVGCPQRAVVDGDARLLSIAAASILAKVVRDRIMERLDRVWPAYGFARHKGYATPEHLEVLDRVGPCRLHRFTFAPVRVMELFARVPG
;
A
#
# COMPACT_ATOMS: atom_id res chain seq x y z
N MET A 1 -5.84 10.74 -5.41
CA MET A 1 -5.93 10.25 -4.00
C MET A 1 -4.53 10.10 -3.45
N ASN A 2 -4.22 10.65 -2.28
CA ASN A 2 -2.93 10.50 -1.63
C ASN A 2 -2.79 9.13 -0.92
N ILE A 3 -1.60 8.80 -0.40
CA ILE A 3 -1.34 7.51 0.28
C ILE A 3 -2.29 7.29 1.46
N ARG A 4 -2.50 8.32 2.29
CA ARG A 4 -3.38 8.23 3.46
C ARG A 4 -4.83 7.90 3.04
N GLY A 5 -5.37 8.61 2.06
CA GLY A 5 -6.70 8.35 1.53
C GLY A 5 -6.83 6.97 0.91
N ALA A 6 -5.81 6.53 0.17
CA ALA A 6 -5.80 5.19 -0.41
C ALA A 6 -5.77 4.09 0.65
N SER A 7 -5.01 4.27 1.74
CA SER A 7 -4.98 3.32 2.86
C SER A 7 -6.31 3.23 3.58
N LEU A 8 -6.94 4.36 3.89
CA LEU A 8 -8.26 4.40 4.54
C LEU A 8 -9.34 3.78 3.66
N GLU A 9 -9.32 4.02 2.36
CA GLU A 9 -10.25 3.37 1.43
C GLU A 9 -10.02 1.85 1.33
N ALA A 10 -8.77 1.40 1.33
CA ALA A 10 -8.45 -0.02 1.36
C ALA A 10 -8.96 -0.69 2.65
N MET A 11 -8.76 -0.04 3.79
CA MET A 11 -9.29 -0.50 5.09
C MET A 11 -10.81 -0.56 5.08
N ARG A 12 -11.48 0.49 4.58
CA ARG A 12 -12.95 0.53 4.45
C ARG A 12 -13.45 -0.65 3.63
N ARG A 13 -12.86 -0.89 2.46
CA ARG A 13 -13.23 -2.03 1.59
C ARG A 13 -13.01 -3.37 2.28
N ALA A 14 -11.94 -3.51 3.05
CA ALA A 14 -11.67 -4.74 3.78
C ALA A 14 -12.75 -5.01 4.83
N VAL A 15 -13.12 -4.01 5.63
CA VAL A 15 -14.16 -4.15 6.66
C VAL A 15 -15.53 -4.43 6.06
N VAL A 16 -15.95 -3.68 5.04
CA VAL A 16 -17.27 -3.84 4.39
C VAL A 16 -17.44 -5.19 3.70
N ARG A 17 -16.34 -5.82 3.28
CA ARG A 17 -16.38 -7.14 2.63
C ARG A 17 -16.32 -8.31 3.58
N LEU A 18 -16.22 -8.09 4.89
CA LEU A 18 -16.29 -9.19 5.86
C LEU A 18 -17.66 -9.86 5.79
N ARG A 19 -17.68 -11.19 5.88
CA ARG A 19 -18.94 -11.96 5.87
C ARG A 19 -19.81 -11.70 7.11
N LEU A 20 -19.16 -11.45 8.23
CA LEU A 20 -19.78 -11.09 9.50
C LEU A 20 -19.41 -9.66 9.84
N ALA A 21 -20.39 -8.86 10.21
CA ALA A 21 -20.15 -7.50 10.69
C ALA A 21 -19.33 -7.55 11.99
N PRO A 22 -18.23 -6.84 12.10
CA PRO A 22 -17.46 -6.79 13.34
C PRO A 22 -18.19 -5.94 14.39
N ASP A 23 -18.06 -6.32 15.66
CA ASP A 23 -18.56 -5.53 16.78
C ASP A 23 -17.67 -4.31 17.06
N LEU A 24 -16.39 -4.42 16.77
CA LEU A 24 -15.40 -3.37 16.94
C LEU A 24 -14.27 -3.50 15.90
N VAL A 25 -13.88 -2.39 15.31
CA VAL A 25 -12.69 -2.30 14.43
C VAL A 25 -11.57 -1.57 15.16
N LEU A 26 -10.43 -2.21 15.26
CA LEU A 26 -9.20 -1.61 15.79
C LEU A 26 -8.32 -1.19 14.62
N VAL A 27 -7.90 0.05 14.61
CA VAL A 27 -7.11 0.65 13.52
C VAL A 27 -5.74 1.02 14.06
N ASP A 28 -4.68 0.55 13.41
CA ASP A 28 -3.32 0.99 13.71
C ASP A 28 -3.11 2.42 13.20
N GLY A 29 -2.83 3.34 14.10
CA GLY A 29 -2.63 4.74 13.80
C GLY A 29 -3.54 5.70 14.56
N VAL A 30 -3.80 6.86 13.97
CA VAL A 30 -4.58 7.95 14.57
C VAL A 30 -5.93 8.19 13.87
N ASP A 31 -6.14 7.57 12.72
CA ASP A 31 -7.29 7.86 11.86
C ASP A 31 -8.42 6.85 12.05
N ALA A 32 -9.65 7.34 12.05
CA ALA A 32 -10.82 6.51 11.87
C ALA A 32 -11.06 6.22 10.38
N ILE A 33 -11.62 5.05 10.07
CA ILE A 33 -11.98 4.66 8.70
C ILE A 33 -13.33 5.30 8.35
N PRO A 34 -13.42 6.16 7.32
CA PRO A 34 -14.68 6.76 6.92
C PRO A 34 -15.67 5.72 6.38
N GLY A 35 -16.97 5.90 6.64
CA GLY A 35 -18.02 5.08 6.05
C GLY A 35 -18.09 3.63 6.53
N VAL A 36 -17.59 3.35 7.72
CA VAL A 36 -17.74 2.06 8.41
C VAL A 36 -18.83 2.18 9.46
N GLY A 37 -19.83 1.31 9.39
CA GLY A 37 -21.04 1.37 10.22
C GLY A 37 -20.93 0.73 11.62
N CYS A 38 -19.74 0.32 12.04
CA CYS A 38 -19.50 -0.27 13.35
C CYS A 38 -18.55 0.61 14.21
N PRO A 39 -18.53 0.42 15.55
CA PRO A 39 -17.61 1.11 16.42
C PRO A 39 -16.15 0.91 16.01
N GLN A 40 -15.36 1.95 16.13
CA GLN A 40 -13.93 1.95 15.78
C GLN A 40 -13.09 2.55 16.90
N ARG A 41 -11.86 2.08 17.00
CA ARG A 41 -10.85 2.65 17.89
C ARG A 41 -9.50 2.70 17.18
N ALA A 42 -8.96 3.90 17.02
CA ALA A 42 -7.60 4.09 16.56
C ALA A 42 -6.60 3.89 17.72
N VAL A 43 -5.53 3.16 17.46
CA VAL A 43 -4.50 2.84 18.45
C VAL A 43 -3.14 3.15 17.84
N VAL A 44 -2.45 4.15 18.38
CA VAL A 44 -1.07 4.48 17.97
C VAL A 44 -0.15 3.31 18.32
N ASP A 45 0.70 2.91 17.37
CA ASP A 45 1.57 1.74 17.49
C ASP A 45 0.80 0.45 17.85
N GLY A 46 -0.40 0.31 17.27
CA GLY A 46 -1.30 -0.79 17.57
C GLY A 46 -0.71 -2.17 17.29
N ASP A 47 0.12 -2.32 16.26
CA ASP A 47 0.84 -3.54 15.91
C ASP A 47 1.82 -3.99 17.01
N ALA A 48 2.40 -3.06 17.76
CA ALA A 48 3.26 -3.32 18.91
C ALA A 48 2.48 -3.52 20.22
N ARG A 49 1.22 -3.07 20.30
CA ARG A 49 0.44 -3.01 21.54
C ARG A 49 -0.69 -4.02 21.62
N LEU A 50 -1.27 -4.42 20.49
CA LEU A 50 -2.43 -5.28 20.42
C LEU A 50 -2.17 -6.50 19.52
N LEU A 51 -2.38 -7.70 20.07
CA LEU A 51 -2.14 -8.96 19.36
C LEU A 51 -2.99 -9.08 18.08
N SER A 52 -4.24 -8.64 18.12
CA SER A 52 -5.15 -8.68 16.96
C SER A 52 -4.65 -7.79 15.82
N ILE A 53 -4.13 -6.60 16.10
CA ILE A 53 -3.53 -5.71 15.10
C ILE A 53 -2.22 -6.31 14.59
N ALA A 54 -1.37 -6.85 15.46
CA ALA A 54 -0.13 -7.51 15.06
C ALA A 54 -0.41 -8.68 14.09
N ALA A 55 -1.38 -9.53 14.40
CA ALA A 55 -1.79 -10.63 13.54
C ALA A 55 -2.33 -10.15 12.19
N ALA A 56 -3.16 -9.11 12.17
CA ALA A 56 -3.68 -8.52 10.94
C ALA A 56 -2.55 -7.93 10.08
N SER A 57 -1.57 -7.28 10.70
CA SER A 57 -0.40 -6.73 10.02
C SER A 57 0.45 -7.80 9.34
N ILE A 58 0.65 -8.95 10.00
CA ILE A 58 1.36 -10.09 9.42
C ILE A 58 0.61 -10.65 8.21
N LEU A 59 -0.70 -10.85 8.31
CA LEU A 59 -1.52 -11.31 7.20
C LEU A 59 -1.47 -10.35 6.01
N ALA A 60 -1.62 -9.07 6.26
CA ALA A 60 -1.56 -8.03 5.21
C ALA A 60 -0.19 -8.05 4.51
N LYS A 61 0.90 -8.17 5.27
CA LYS A 61 2.25 -8.25 4.73
C LYS A 61 2.45 -9.49 3.86
N VAL A 62 2.06 -10.67 4.35
CA VAL A 62 2.21 -11.94 3.59
C VAL A 62 1.42 -11.89 2.28
N VAL A 63 0.18 -11.39 2.31
CA VAL A 63 -0.65 -11.24 1.10
C VAL A 63 -0.03 -10.26 0.13
N ARG A 64 0.46 -9.11 0.60
CA ARG A 64 1.16 -8.13 -0.22
C ARG A 64 2.40 -8.73 -0.88
N ASP A 65 3.23 -9.41 -0.13
CA ASP A 65 4.46 -10.03 -0.64
C ASP A 65 4.14 -11.05 -1.75
N ARG A 66 3.12 -11.87 -1.57
CA ARG A 66 2.66 -12.82 -2.61
C ARG A 66 2.12 -12.13 -3.86
N ILE A 67 1.42 -11.01 -3.70
CA ILE A 67 0.97 -10.20 -4.84
C ILE A 67 2.17 -9.66 -5.60
N MET A 68 3.16 -9.12 -4.91
CA MET A 68 4.36 -8.56 -5.54
C MET A 68 5.19 -9.64 -6.25
N GLU A 69 5.28 -10.85 -5.72
CA GLU A 69 5.91 -11.99 -6.40
C GLU A 69 5.17 -12.38 -7.70
N ARG A 70 3.85 -12.34 -7.71
CA ARG A 70 3.05 -12.58 -8.93
C ARG A 70 3.24 -11.46 -9.95
N LEU A 71 3.28 -10.22 -9.50
CA LEU A 71 3.52 -9.05 -10.36
C LEU A 71 4.93 -9.07 -10.96
N ASP A 72 5.92 -9.60 -10.26
CA ASP A 72 7.27 -9.79 -10.77
C ASP A 72 7.30 -10.68 -12.02
N ARG A 73 6.43 -11.69 -12.08
CA ARG A 73 6.29 -12.55 -13.26
C ARG A 73 5.69 -11.83 -14.46
N VAL A 74 4.84 -10.84 -14.24
CA VAL A 74 4.18 -10.05 -15.29
C VAL A 74 5.09 -8.90 -15.77
N TRP A 75 5.84 -8.30 -14.85
CA TRP A 75 6.78 -7.21 -15.09
C TRP A 75 8.17 -7.52 -14.52
N PRO A 76 8.88 -8.49 -15.10
CA PRO A 76 10.15 -8.99 -14.52
C PRO A 76 11.27 -7.95 -14.48
N ALA A 77 11.18 -6.91 -15.33
CA ALA A 77 12.18 -5.85 -15.38
C ALA A 77 12.29 -5.02 -14.09
N TYR A 78 11.24 -4.97 -13.25
CA TYR A 78 11.23 -4.13 -12.06
C TYR A 78 11.83 -4.78 -10.81
N GLY A 79 11.82 -6.10 -10.69
CA GLY A 79 12.30 -6.80 -9.50
C GLY A 79 11.35 -6.70 -8.30
N PHE A 80 10.05 -6.69 -8.52
CA PHE A 80 9.02 -6.59 -7.47
C PHE A 80 9.09 -7.70 -6.43
N ALA A 81 9.59 -8.89 -6.78
CA ALA A 81 9.79 -9.98 -5.83
C ALA A 81 10.87 -9.66 -4.80
N ARG A 82 11.85 -8.83 -5.14
CA ARG A 82 12.94 -8.43 -4.23
C ARG A 82 12.58 -7.24 -3.36
N HIS A 83 12.18 -6.11 -3.95
CA HIS A 83 11.95 -4.87 -3.20
C HIS A 83 10.49 -4.65 -2.79
N LYS A 84 9.54 -5.49 -3.21
CA LYS A 84 8.10 -5.43 -2.86
C LYS A 84 7.45 -4.06 -3.13
N GLY A 85 7.98 -3.30 -4.08
CA GLY A 85 7.51 -1.96 -4.44
C GLY A 85 8.04 -0.82 -3.55
N TYR A 86 8.92 -1.12 -2.61
CA TYR A 86 9.56 -0.08 -1.79
C TYR A 86 10.61 0.71 -2.61
N ALA A 87 10.87 1.94 -2.19
CA ALA A 87 11.83 2.84 -2.84
C ALA A 87 13.30 2.47 -2.50
N THR A 88 13.68 1.24 -2.81
CA THR A 88 15.06 0.79 -2.69
C THR A 88 15.91 1.37 -3.82
N PRO A 89 17.26 1.45 -3.67
CA PRO A 89 18.16 1.87 -4.75
C PRO A 89 17.92 1.09 -6.06
N GLU A 90 17.72 -0.23 -5.97
CA GLU A 90 17.40 -1.08 -7.11
C GLU A 90 16.11 -0.68 -7.83
N HIS A 91 15.03 -0.43 -7.07
CA HIS A 91 13.76 -0.01 -7.65
C HIS A 91 13.86 1.36 -8.33
N LEU A 92 14.57 2.31 -7.71
CA LEU A 92 14.81 3.64 -8.28
C LEU A 92 15.63 3.58 -9.56
N GLU A 93 16.68 2.76 -9.60
CA GLU A 93 17.51 2.54 -10.80
C GLU A 93 16.70 1.95 -11.95
N VAL A 94 15.83 0.97 -11.67
CA VAL A 94 14.96 0.38 -12.69
C VAL A 94 13.96 1.40 -13.21
N LEU A 95 13.35 2.21 -12.34
CA LEU A 95 12.44 3.29 -12.75
C LEU A 95 13.13 4.30 -13.65
N ASP A 96 14.36 4.67 -13.35
CA ASP A 96 15.17 5.58 -14.18
C ASP A 96 15.44 5.01 -15.58
N ARG A 97 15.76 3.73 -15.65
CA ARG A 97 16.12 3.04 -16.90
C ARG A 97 14.91 2.67 -17.76
N VAL A 98 13.85 2.15 -17.17
CA VAL A 98 12.69 1.54 -17.86
C VAL A 98 11.46 2.43 -17.84
N GLY A 99 11.36 3.33 -16.87
CA GLY A 99 10.16 4.13 -16.59
C GLY A 99 9.12 3.39 -15.76
N PRO A 100 8.06 4.09 -15.32
CA PRO A 100 7.00 3.49 -14.52
C PRO A 100 6.04 2.65 -15.36
N CYS A 101 5.54 1.54 -14.83
CA CYS A 101 4.40 0.81 -15.39
C CYS A 101 3.08 1.33 -14.80
N ARG A 102 1.96 0.88 -15.34
CA ARG A 102 0.61 1.30 -14.90
C ARG A 102 0.28 1.04 -13.43
N LEU A 103 1.07 0.23 -12.73
CA LEU A 103 0.90 -0.04 -11.30
C LEU A 103 1.55 1.02 -10.42
N HIS A 104 2.48 1.78 -10.96
CA HIS A 104 3.13 2.85 -10.22
C HIS A 104 2.17 4.02 -10.01
N ARG A 105 2.18 4.55 -8.79
CA ARG A 105 1.37 5.73 -8.47
C ARG A 105 2.05 6.99 -8.97
N PHE A 106 1.33 7.85 -9.67
CA PHE A 106 1.84 9.15 -10.11
C PHE A 106 2.22 10.10 -8.95
N THR A 107 1.68 9.85 -7.75
CA THR A 107 2.06 10.58 -6.54
C THR A 107 3.31 10.03 -5.86
N PHE A 108 3.83 8.89 -6.29
CA PHE A 108 5.10 8.36 -5.83
C PHE A 108 6.24 9.28 -6.31
N ALA A 109 7.02 9.88 -5.39
CA ALA A 109 7.95 10.95 -5.72
C ALA A 109 8.89 10.66 -6.92
N PRO A 110 9.51 9.47 -7.04
CA PRO A 110 10.34 9.16 -8.20
C PRO A 110 9.58 9.20 -9.53
N VAL A 111 8.35 8.68 -9.57
CA VAL A 111 7.50 8.68 -10.78
C VAL A 111 7.07 10.09 -11.15
N ARG A 112 6.68 10.89 -10.15
CA ARG A 112 6.29 12.30 -10.35
C ARG A 112 7.42 13.14 -10.94
N VAL A 113 8.64 12.93 -10.48
CA VAL A 113 9.81 13.63 -11.02
C VAL A 113 10.03 13.27 -12.48
N MET A 114 9.94 11.98 -12.85
CA MET A 114 10.05 11.53 -14.24
C MET A 114 9.01 12.17 -15.16
N GLU A 115 7.75 12.28 -14.73
CA GLU A 115 6.70 12.95 -15.50
C GLU A 115 7.00 14.43 -15.74
N LEU A 116 7.56 15.13 -14.75
CA LEU A 116 7.95 16.53 -14.90
C LEU A 116 9.00 16.72 -15.98
N PHE A 117 9.99 15.83 -16.05
CA PHE A 117 11.02 15.86 -17.08
C PHE A 117 10.51 15.43 -18.47
N ALA A 118 9.59 14.48 -18.54
CA ALA A 118 8.98 14.04 -19.79
C ALA A 118 8.11 15.12 -20.46
N ARG A 119 7.62 16.10 -19.71
CA ARG A 119 6.81 17.22 -20.21
C ARG A 119 7.61 18.45 -20.63
N VAL A 120 8.93 18.43 -20.49
CA VAL A 120 9.79 19.51 -21.01
C VAL A 120 10.01 19.23 -22.49
N PRO A 121 9.46 20.06 -23.42
CA PRO A 121 9.76 19.91 -24.83
C PRO A 121 11.25 20.18 -25.04
N GLY A 122 11.91 19.25 -25.70
CA GLY A 122 13.31 19.41 -26.09
C GLY A 122 13.50 20.53 -27.09
#